data_6e0b0ff62ca7afe53b2ebf2700da8b0b
#
_entry.id   6e0b0ff62ca7afe53b2ebf2700da8b0b
#
_cell.length_a   1.000
_cell.length_b   1.000
_cell.length_c   1.000
_cell.angle_alpha   90.00
_cell.angle_beta   90.00
_cell.angle_gamma   90.00
#
_symmetry.space_group_name_H-M   'P 1'
#
loop_
_entity.id
_entity.type
_entity.pdbx_description
1 polymer ?
#
loop_
_entity_poly.entity_id
_entity_poly.type
_entity_poly.pdbx_seq_one_letter_code
_entity_poly.pdbx_strand_id
1 'polypeptide(L)'
;REEGISTYSSYNPRGQLVSQKDAQGREIRYEYSAAGDLTATVSPDGKRSTIEYDKRGRPVSVTEGGLTRSMGYDAAGRITVLTNENGSQSTFRYDPVDRLTEQRGFDGRTQRYHYDLTGKLTQSEDEGLITLWHYDASDRITHRTVNGDPAEQWQYDEHGWLTTLSHTCEGHRVSVHYGYDDKGRLTGERQTVENPETGEMLWEHETGHAYSEQGLATRQEPDGLPPVEWLTYGSGYLAGMKLGGTPLVEYTRDRLHRETARSFGGAGSTAGYEQATAYTLTGQLQSRHLNLPQLDCDYTWNDNGQLVRISGPQECREYRYSGTGRLTGVHTTAANLDIDIPYATDPAGNRLPDPELHPDSTLTAWPDNRIAE
;
A
#
# COMPACT_ATOMS: atom_id res chain seq x y z
N ARG A 1 0.01 11.23 -27.01
CA ARG A 1 0.03 12.67 -26.68
C ARG A 1 -1.36 13.09 -26.22
N GLU A 2 -1.50 13.31 -24.94
CA GLU A 2 -2.68 13.95 -24.37
C GLU A 2 -2.23 15.21 -23.63
N GLU A 3 -2.93 16.33 -23.80
CA GLU A 3 -2.65 17.64 -23.21
C GLU A 3 -1.21 18.17 -23.36
N GLY A 4 -0.55 17.83 -24.47
CA GLY A 4 0.84 18.26 -24.71
C GLY A 4 1.90 17.48 -23.94
N ILE A 5 1.52 16.46 -23.18
CA ILE A 5 2.43 15.59 -22.45
C ILE A 5 3.08 14.60 -23.41
N SER A 6 4.41 14.57 -23.44
CA SER A 6 5.17 13.65 -24.28
C SER A 6 6.25 12.95 -23.47
N THR A 7 6.39 11.66 -23.68
CA THR A 7 7.50 10.85 -23.19
C THR A 7 8.33 10.34 -24.35
N TYR A 8 9.62 10.20 -24.18
CA TYR A 8 10.55 9.75 -25.20
C TYR A 8 11.32 8.54 -24.71
N SER A 9 11.42 7.54 -25.56
CA SER A 9 12.16 6.31 -25.28
C SER A 9 13.20 6.09 -26.37
N SER A 10 14.40 5.72 -25.99
CA SER A 10 15.49 5.35 -26.89
C SER A 10 15.89 3.91 -26.66
N TYR A 11 16.24 3.23 -27.75
CA TYR A 11 16.57 1.79 -27.76
C TYR A 11 17.94 1.56 -28.38
N ASN A 12 18.64 0.53 -27.93
CA ASN A 12 19.86 0.07 -28.55
C ASN A 12 19.54 -0.78 -29.81
N PRO A 13 20.56 -1.19 -30.60
CA PRO A 13 20.32 -2.03 -31.77
C PRO A 13 19.66 -3.38 -31.49
N ARG A 14 19.68 -3.87 -30.26
CA ARG A 14 18.99 -5.08 -29.82
C ARG A 14 17.53 -4.84 -29.43
N GLY A 15 17.02 -3.61 -29.54
CA GLY A 15 15.66 -3.26 -29.13
C GLY A 15 15.45 -3.09 -27.63
N GLN A 16 16.50 -3.02 -26.85
CA GLN A 16 16.43 -2.82 -25.39
C GLN A 16 16.36 -1.32 -25.07
N LEU A 17 15.50 -0.96 -24.09
CA LEU A 17 15.33 0.42 -23.64
C LEU A 17 16.61 0.91 -22.94
N VAL A 18 17.26 1.94 -23.48
CA VAL A 18 18.48 2.53 -22.90
C VAL A 18 18.24 3.89 -22.26
N SER A 19 17.17 4.56 -22.62
CA SER A 19 16.81 5.87 -22.07
C SER A 19 15.30 6.10 -22.12
N GLN A 20 14.79 6.71 -21.08
CA GLN A 20 13.42 7.17 -21.02
C GLN A 20 13.39 8.59 -20.44
N LYS A 21 12.83 9.54 -21.21
CA LYS A 21 12.61 10.92 -20.79
C LYS A 21 11.13 11.16 -20.51
N ASP A 22 10.83 11.78 -19.39
CA ASP A 22 9.48 12.24 -19.07
C ASP A 22 9.15 13.60 -19.74
N ALA A 23 7.94 14.08 -19.50
CA ALA A 23 7.46 15.34 -20.05
C ALA A 23 8.23 16.59 -19.56
N GLN A 24 8.97 16.49 -18.47
CA GLN A 24 9.82 17.56 -17.93
C GLN A 24 11.29 17.42 -18.37
N GLY A 25 11.61 16.43 -19.20
CA GLY A 25 12.96 16.19 -19.69
C GLY A 25 13.84 15.41 -18.71
N ARG A 26 13.31 14.89 -17.63
CA ARG A 26 14.05 14.05 -16.69
C ARG A 26 14.30 12.69 -17.32
N GLU A 27 15.54 12.22 -17.24
CA GLU A 27 15.99 11.03 -17.94
C GLU A 27 16.42 9.93 -16.99
N ILE A 28 15.91 8.72 -17.22
CA ILE A 28 16.39 7.48 -16.64
C ILE A 28 17.14 6.71 -17.71
N ARG A 29 18.35 6.23 -17.40
CA ARG A 29 19.17 5.42 -18.31
C ARG A 29 19.26 3.99 -17.83
N TYR A 30 19.41 3.08 -18.79
CA TYR A 30 19.50 1.65 -18.55
C TYR A 30 20.73 1.08 -19.25
N GLU A 31 21.47 0.21 -18.56
CA GLU A 31 22.64 -0.47 -19.08
C GLU A 31 22.43 -1.97 -19.04
N TYR A 32 22.96 -2.67 -20.03
CA TYR A 32 22.79 -4.11 -20.19
C TYR A 32 24.13 -4.82 -20.35
N SER A 33 24.18 -6.09 -19.91
CA SER A 33 25.31 -6.96 -20.18
C SER A 33 25.34 -7.44 -21.64
N ALA A 34 26.43 -8.07 -22.05
CA ALA A 34 26.51 -8.71 -23.36
C ALA A 34 25.48 -9.84 -23.53
N ALA A 35 25.03 -10.46 -22.43
CA ALA A 35 23.97 -11.47 -22.40
C ALA A 35 22.55 -10.89 -22.49
N GLY A 36 22.41 -9.55 -22.38
CA GLY A 36 21.12 -8.87 -22.44
C GLY A 36 20.46 -8.61 -21.09
N ASP A 37 21.13 -8.90 -19.97
CA ASP A 37 20.60 -8.63 -18.63
C ASP A 37 20.79 -7.17 -18.24
N LEU A 38 19.80 -6.58 -17.56
CA LEU A 38 19.88 -5.22 -17.03
C LEU A 38 20.90 -5.19 -15.89
N THR A 39 22.02 -4.49 -16.09
CA THR A 39 23.11 -4.41 -15.10
C THR A 39 23.10 -3.14 -14.29
N ALA A 40 22.54 -2.05 -14.81
CA ALA A 40 22.47 -0.78 -14.10
C ALA A 40 21.31 0.07 -14.56
N THR A 41 20.82 0.89 -13.65
CA THR A 41 19.93 2.02 -13.92
C THR A 41 20.59 3.29 -13.39
N VAL A 42 20.44 4.39 -14.12
CA VAL A 42 20.93 5.71 -13.71
C VAL A 42 19.72 6.63 -13.58
N SER A 43 19.50 7.14 -12.39
CA SER A 43 18.40 8.06 -12.10
C SER A 43 18.65 9.45 -12.69
N PRO A 44 17.64 10.32 -12.77
CA PRO A 44 17.79 11.69 -13.33
C PRO A 44 18.85 12.53 -12.60
N ASP A 45 19.11 12.28 -11.31
CA ASP A 45 20.15 12.96 -10.52
C ASP A 45 21.56 12.34 -10.71
N GLY A 46 21.69 11.32 -11.56
CA GLY A 46 22.95 10.65 -11.85
C GLY A 46 23.32 9.51 -10.91
N LYS A 47 22.47 9.16 -9.94
CA LYS A 47 22.70 8.02 -9.04
C LYS A 47 22.54 6.71 -9.78
N ARG A 48 23.49 5.82 -9.57
CA ARG A 48 23.59 4.54 -10.25
C ARG A 48 23.23 3.39 -9.31
N SER A 49 22.28 2.57 -9.73
CA SER A 49 21.94 1.30 -9.08
C SER A 49 22.40 0.15 -9.96
N THR A 50 23.00 -0.88 -9.38
CA THR A 50 23.58 -2.00 -10.12
C THR A 50 22.97 -3.32 -9.72
N ILE A 51 22.91 -4.26 -10.66
CA ILE A 51 22.42 -5.62 -10.47
C ILE A 51 23.49 -6.59 -10.97
N GLU A 52 23.84 -7.57 -10.14
CA GLU A 52 24.73 -8.67 -10.53
C GLU A 52 23.93 -9.95 -10.72
N TYR A 53 24.34 -10.76 -11.68
CA TYR A 53 23.66 -12.00 -12.08
C TYR A 53 24.60 -13.20 -11.93
N ASP A 54 24.03 -14.38 -11.67
CA ASP A 54 24.75 -15.62 -11.75
C ASP A 54 24.90 -16.11 -13.22
N LYS A 55 25.58 -17.25 -13.40
CA LYS A 55 25.81 -17.82 -14.73
C LYS A 55 24.53 -18.26 -15.46
N ARG A 56 23.41 -18.37 -14.75
CA ARG A 56 22.09 -18.71 -15.30
C ARG A 56 21.24 -17.49 -15.58
N GLY A 57 21.77 -16.27 -15.40
CA GLY A 57 21.05 -15.02 -15.61
C GLY A 57 20.07 -14.66 -14.49
N ARG A 58 20.23 -15.22 -13.29
CA ARG A 58 19.40 -14.88 -12.12
C ARG A 58 20.08 -13.77 -11.31
N PRO A 59 19.34 -12.75 -10.84
CA PRO A 59 19.92 -11.69 -10.02
C PRO A 59 20.39 -12.26 -8.67
N VAL A 60 21.64 -11.96 -8.29
CA VAL A 60 22.23 -12.40 -7.01
C VAL A 60 22.54 -11.26 -6.08
N SER A 61 22.67 -10.03 -6.59
CA SER A 61 22.82 -8.84 -5.75
C SER A 61 22.26 -7.59 -6.41
N VAL A 62 21.80 -6.67 -5.59
CA VAL A 62 21.35 -5.33 -5.99
C VAL A 62 22.04 -4.33 -5.08
N THR A 63 22.71 -3.35 -5.68
CA THR A 63 23.40 -2.27 -4.97
C THR A 63 22.77 -0.93 -5.30
N GLU A 64 22.30 -0.22 -4.28
CA GLU A 64 21.69 1.11 -4.37
C GLU A 64 22.31 2.01 -3.29
N GLY A 65 22.80 3.19 -3.68
CA GLY A 65 23.38 4.15 -2.71
C GLY A 65 24.54 3.56 -1.89
N GLY A 66 25.31 2.61 -2.46
CA GLY A 66 26.41 1.93 -1.78
C GLY A 66 25.97 0.80 -0.84
N LEU A 67 24.68 0.50 -0.72
CA LEU A 67 24.15 -0.57 0.11
C LEU A 67 23.73 -1.75 -0.77
N THR A 68 24.12 -2.94 -0.37
CA THR A 68 23.90 -4.17 -1.13
C THR A 68 23.00 -5.14 -0.38
N ARG A 69 22.00 -5.67 -1.07
CA ARG A 69 21.25 -6.85 -0.67
C ARG A 69 21.52 -7.97 -1.67
N SER A 70 21.47 -9.18 -1.20
CA SER A 70 21.78 -10.34 -2.04
C SER A 70 20.76 -11.46 -1.87
N MET A 71 20.76 -12.37 -2.83
CA MET A 71 19.85 -13.50 -2.86
C MET A 71 20.54 -14.75 -3.41
N GLY A 72 20.21 -15.89 -2.83
CA GLY A 72 20.70 -17.19 -3.23
C GLY A 72 19.58 -18.09 -3.69
N TYR A 73 19.91 -19.05 -4.55
CA TYR A 73 18.96 -19.96 -5.19
C TYR A 73 19.35 -21.40 -4.97
N ASP A 74 18.38 -22.29 -4.99
CA ASP A 74 18.63 -23.72 -5.10
C ASP A 74 18.84 -24.16 -6.57
N ALA A 75 19.10 -25.46 -6.76
CA ALA A 75 19.30 -26.02 -8.10
C ALA A 75 18.06 -25.90 -9.01
N ALA A 76 16.86 -25.78 -8.44
CA ALA A 76 15.61 -25.59 -9.18
C ALA A 76 15.31 -24.11 -9.50
N GLY A 77 16.13 -23.18 -9.04
CA GLY A 77 15.97 -21.75 -9.30
C GLY A 77 15.07 -21.03 -8.32
N ARG A 78 14.73 -21.65 -7.20
CA ARG A 78 13.91 -21.03 -6.14
C ARG A 78 14.81 -20.28 -5.17
N ILE A 79 14.33 -19.13 -4.67
CA ILE A 79 15.06 -18.34 -3.67
C ILE A 79 15.12 -19.14 -2.36
N THR A 80 16.32 -19.38 -1.85
CA THR A 80 16.55 -20.05 -0.58
C THR A 80 17.13 -19.14 0.50
N VAL A 81 17.79 -18.05 0.12
CA VAL A 81 18.41 -17.08 1.02
C VAL A 81 18.21 -15.68 0.51
N LEU A 82 17.79 -14.78 1.40
CA LEU A 82 17.86 -13.33 1.21
C LEU A 82 18.80 -12.75 2.26
N THR A 83 19.71 -11.86 1.85
CA THR A 83 20.58 -11.14 2.77
C THR A 83 20.25 -9.65 2.68
N ASN A 84 19.95 -9.03 3.82
CA ASN A 84 19.65 -7.61 3.87
C ASN A 84 20.93 -6.76 3.87
N GLU A 85 20.80 -5.45 3.84
CA GLU A 85 21.90 -4.49 3.82
C GLU A 85 22.74 -4.51 5.11
N ASN A 86 22.23 -5.08 6.21
CA ASN A 86 22.94 -5.31 7.47
C ASN A 86 23.68 -6.65 7.53
N GLY A 87 23.53 -7.51 6.52
CA GLY A 87 24.13 -8.83 6.47
C GLY A 87 23.31 -9.94 7.15
N SER A 88 22.13 -9.65 7.69
CA SER A 88 21.21 -10.67 8.22
C SER A 88 20.57 -11.45 7.10
N GLN A 89 20.27 -12.73 7.37
CA GLN A 89 19.73 -13.65 6.38
C GLN A 89 18.33 -14.11 6.73
N SER A 90 17.47 -14.19 5.71
CA SER A 90 16.20 -14.91 5.73
C SER A 90 16.33 -16.13 4.83
N THR A 91 15.85 -17.28 5.28
CA THR A 91 15.98 -18.55 4.57
C THR A 91 14.62 -19.14 4.25
N PHE A 92 14.55 -19.90 3.15
CA PHE A 92 13.32 -20.51 2.64
C PHE A 92 13.56 -21.96 2.26
N ARG A 93 12.61 -22.84 2.58
CA ARG A 93 12.60 -24.23 2.17
C ARG A 93 11.31 -24.55 1.43
N TYR A 94 11.40 -25.48 0.49
CA TYR A 94 10.30 -25.87 -0.38
C TYR A 94 10.11 -27.39 -0.38
N ASP A 95 8.90 -27.81 -0.68
CA ASP A 95 8.61 -29.21 -0.96
C ASP A 95 8.94 -29.57 -2.44
N PRO A 96 8.83 -30.86 -2.81
CA PRO A 96 9.13 -31.29 -4.18
C PRO A 96 8.22 -30.69 -5.27
N VAL A 97 7.09 -30.09 -4.91
CA VAL A 97 6.16 -29.43 -5.83
C VAL A 97 6.20 -27.91 -5.71
N ASP A 98 7.34 -27.36 -5.25
CA ASP A 98 7.67 -25.94 -5.21
C ASP A 98 6.83 -25.09 -4.23
N ARG A 99 6.20 -25.71 -3.23
CA ARG A 99 5.47 -24.99 -2.20
C ARG A 99 6.38 -24.66 -1.02
N LEU A 100 6.25 -23.45 -0.48
CA LEU A 100 7.02 -23.01 0.69
C LEU A 100 6.62 -23.82 1.94
N THR A 101 7.58 -24.53 2.55
CA THR A 101 7.35 -25.33 3.77
C THR A 101 7.93 -24.71 5.02
N GLU A 102 8.97 -23.93 4.89
CA GLU A 102 9.60 -23.22 6.02
C GLU A 102 10.18 -21.88 5.56
N GLN A 103 9.98 -20.89 6.39
CA GLN A 103 10.60 -19.59 6.25
C GLN A 103 11.20 -19.18 7.60
N ARG A 104 12.48 -18.80 7.57
CA ARG A 104 13.13 -18.19 8.72
C ARG A 104 13.39 -16.72 8.40
N GLY A 105 12.83 -15.80 9.20
CA GLY A 105 13.02 -14.37 9.03
C GLY A 105 14.41 -13.88 9.41
N PHE A 106 14.71 -12.62 9.10
CA PHE A 106 15.98 -11.97 9.48
C PHE A 106 16.22 -11.99 11.00
N ASP A 107 15.17 -12.00 11.79
CA ASP A 107 15.19 -12.09 13.25
C ASP A 107 15.34 -13.53 13.79
N GLY A 108 15.46 -14.51 12.91
CA GLY A 108 15.54 -15.92 13.25
C GLY A 108 14.20 -16.58 13.57
N ARG A 109 13.08 -15.85 13.55
CA ARG A 109 11.76 -16.38 13.76
C ARG A 109 11.38 -17.33 12.63
N THR A 110 10.94 -18.53 12.98
CA THR A 110 10.67 -19.59 12.02
C THR A 110 9.16 -19.80 11.87
N GLN A 111 8.71 -19.85 10.62
CA GLN A 111 7.36 -20.19 10.23
C GLN A 111 7.38 -21.46 9.39
N ARG A 112 6.47 -22.40 9.66
CA ARG A 112 6.32 -23.66 8.94
C ARG A 112 4.92 -23.80 8.37
N TYR A 113 4.82 -24.44 7.20
CA TYR A 113 3.57 -24.56 6.46
C TYR A 113 3.34 -26.01 6.03
N HIS A 114 2.11 -26.47 6.15
CA HIS A 114 1.66 -27.77 5.70
C HIS A 114 0.50 -27.61 4.73
N TYR A 115 0.44 -28.49 3.73
CA TYR A 115 -0.55 -28.44 2.66
C TYR A 115 -1.27 -29.78 2.55
N ASP A 116 -2.51 -29.76 2.07
CA ASP A 116 -3.20 -30.99 1.70
C ASP A 116 -2.76 -31.50 0.31
N LEU A 117 -3.31 -32.62 -0.11
CA LEU A 117 -2.98 -33.25 -1.40
C LEU A 117 -3.41 -32.39 -2.60
N THR A 118 -4.31 -31.44 -2.42
CA THR A 118 -4.77 -30.52 -3.48
C THR A 118 -4.02 -29.21 -3.48
N GLY A 119 -3.08 -29.00 -2.54
CA GLY A 119 -2.23 -27.82 -2.47
C GLY A 119 -2.76 -26.70 -1.60
N LYS A 120 -3.86 -26.92 -0.85
CA LYS A 120 -4.37 -25.91 0.09
C LYS A 120 -3.57 -25.92 1.38
N LEU A 121 -3.29 -24.73 1.93
CA LEU A 121 -2.66 -24.56 3.23
C LEU A 121 -3.59 -25.08 4.32
N THR A 122 -3.15 -26.09 5.08
CA THR A 122 -3.92 -26.67 6.19
C THR A 122 -3.38 -26.30 7.56
N GLN A 123 -2.10 -25.99 7.67
CA GLN A 123 -1.47 -25.64 8.94
C GLN A 123 -0.33 -24.67 8.72
N SER A 124 -0.22 -23.68 9.62
CA SER A 124 1.00 -22.91 9.83
C SER A 124 1.43 -22.97 11.28
N GLU A 125 2.72 -22.92 11.51
CA GLU A 125 3.34 -22.86 12.83
C GLU A 125 4.26 -21.64 12.89
N ASP A 126 4.10 -20.80 13.90
CA ASP A 126 4.87 -19.60 14.13
C ASP A 126 5.23 -19.49 15.61
N GLU A 127 6.49 -19.84 15.97
CA GLU A 127 7.01 -19.79 17.33
C GLU A 127 6.09 -20.45 18.37
N GLY A 128 5.60 -21.66 18.04
CA GLY A 128 4.71 -22.42 18.91
C GLY A 128 3.23 -22.09 18.77
N LEU A 129 2.88 -21.12 17.94
CA LEU A 129 1.51 -20.80 17.60
C LEU A 129 1.09 -21.65 16.38
N ILE A 130 0.19 -22.60 16.60
CA ILE A 130 -0.28 -23.51 15.55
C ILE A 130 -1.65 -23.04 15.07
N THR A 131 -1.73 -22.68 13.80
CA THR A 131 -2.97 -22.31 13.12
C THR A 131 -3.38 -23.42 12.17
N LEU A 132 -4.65 -23.87 12.28
CA LEU A 132 -5.25 -24.86 11.39
C LEU A 132 -6.35 -24.21 10.58
N TRP A 133 -6.38 -24.49 9.27
CA TRP A 133 -7.46 -24.08 8.36
C TRP A 133 -8.23 -25.31 7.89
N HIS A 134 -9.55 -25.18 7.90
CA HIS A 134 -10.46 -26.24 7.48
C HIS A 134 -11.27 -25.77 6.29
N TYR A 135 -11.55 -26.68 5.37
CA TYR A 135 -12.24 -26.40 4.11
C TYR A 135 -13.47 -27.29 3.94
N ASP A 136 -14.45 -26.81 3.20
CA ASP A 136 -15.59 -27.62 2.77
C ASP A 136 -15.25 -28.46 1.51
N ALA A 137 -16.25 -29.21 1.04
CA ALA A 137 -16.09 -30.05 -0.14
C ALA A 137 -15.87 -29.25 -1.45
N SER A 138 -16.16 -27.95 -1.44
CA SER A 138 -15.93 -27.03 -2.55
C SER A 138 -14.65 -26.20 -2.40
N ASP A 139 -13.75 -26.64 -1.51
CA ASP A 139 -12.44 -26.02 -1.24
C ASP A 139 -12.51 -24.58 -0.68
N ARG A 140 -13.64 -24.22 -0.06
CA ARG A 140 -13.81 -22.93 0.61
C ARG A 140 -13.47 -23.06 2.09
N ILE A 141 -12.78 -22.06 2.64
CA ILE A 141 -12.45 -22.04 4.06
C ILE A 141 -13.73 -21.97 4.92
N THR A 142 -13.85 -22.84 5.92
CA THR A 142 -14.99 -22.86 6.83
C THR A 142 -14.66 -22.39 8.22
N HIS A 143 -13.49 -22.71 8.73
CA HIS A 143 -13.05 -22.25 10.04
C HIS A 143 -11.54 -22.33 10.20
N ARG A 144 -11.04 -21.53 11.12
CA ARG A 144 -9.65 -21.46 11.52
C ARG A 144 -9.56 -21.63 13.03
N THR A 145 -8.60 -22.41 13.48
CA THR A 145 -8.27 -22.54 14.91
C THR A 145 -6.84 -22.07 15.17
N VAL A 146 -6.60 -21.54 16.35
CA VAL A 146 -5.27 -21.16 16.84
C VAL A 146 -5.03 -21.88 18.16
N ASN A 147 -4.00 -22.73 18.19
CA ASN A 147 -3.69 -23.60 19.32
C ASN A 147 -4.91 -24.42 19.83
N GLY A 148 -5.76 -24.86 18.90
CA GLY A 148 -6.96 -25.61 19.20
C GLY A 148 -8.20 -24.78 19.52
N ASP A 149 -8.06 -23.49 19.78
CA ASP A 149 -9.17 -22.59 20.04
C ASP A 149 -9.78 -22.05 18.75
N PRO A 150 -11.12 -22.03 18.62
CA PRO A 150 -11.78 -21.42 17.47
C PRO A 150 -11.41 -19.94 17.34
N ALA A 151 -10.93 -19.54 16.16
CA ALA A 151 -10.60 -18.14 15.87
C ALA A 151 -11.63 -17.50 14.97
N GLU A 152 -11.89 -18.06 13.79
CA GLU A 152 -12.81 -17.51 12.81
C GLU A 152 -13.64 -18.61 12.16
N GLN A 153 -14.87 -18.25 11.73
CA GLN A 153 -15.78 -19.14 11.01
C GLN A 153 -16.36 -18.40 9.80
N TRP A 154 -16.51 -19.13 8.67
CA TRP A 154 -17.07 -18.64 7.41
C TRP A 154 -18.23 -19.52 7.01
N GLN A 155 -19.32 -18.90 6.55
CA GLN A 155 -20.49 -19.59 6.01
C GLN A 155 -20.81 -19.06 4.62
N TYR A 156 -21.31 -19.91 3.75
CA TYR A 156 -21.58 -19.62 2.35
C TYR A 156 -23.02 -20.02 1.98
N ASP A 157 -23.57 -19.34 1.00
CA ASP A 157 -24.87 -19.71 0.42
C ASP A 157 -24.72 -20.76 -0.69
N GLU A 158 -25.83 -21.10 -1.30
CA GLU A 158 -25.89 -22.08 -2.41
C GLU A 158 -25.11 -21.62 -3.65
N HIS A 159 -24.87 -20.32 -3.83
CA HIS A 159 -24.06 -19.77 -4.91
C HIS A 159 -22.56 -19.81 -4.60
N GLY A 160 -22.20 -20.12 -3.35
CA GLY A 160 -20.81 -20.05 -2.88
C GLY A 160 -20.39 -18.64 -2.42
N TRP A 161 -21.34 -17.73 -2.23
CA TRP A 161 -21.06 -16.40 -1.72
C TRP A 161 -21.00 -16.40 -0.19
N LEU A 162 -20.06 -15.65 0.36
CA LEU A 162 -19.87 -15.55 1.81
C LEU A 162 -21.09 -14.85 2.45
N THR A 163 -21.78 -15.54 3.34
CA THR A 163 -22.95 -14.98 4.05
C THR A 163 -22.62 -14.54 5.47
N THR A 164 -21.67 -15.18 6.12
CA THR A 164 -21.32 -14.87 7.51
C THR A 164 -19.82 -15.10 7.75
N LEU A 165 -19.19 -14.13 8.37
CA LEU A 165 -17.87 -14.25 8.98
C LEU A 165 -18.01 -13.93 10.47
N SER A 166 -17.53 -14.82 11.35
CA SER A 166 -17.61 -14.61 12.79
C SER A 166 -16.30 -14.96 13.48
N HIS A 167 -16.04 -14.30 14.61
CA HIS A 167 -14.93 -14.59 15.50
C HIS A 167 -15.35 -14.31 16.96
N THR A 168 -14.59 -14.81 17.90
CA THR A 168 -14.76 -14.53 19.32
C THR A 168 -13.77 -13.47 19.77
N CYS A 169 -14.25 -12.43 20.44
CA CYS A 169 -13.43 -11.36 20.99
C CYS A 169 -13.94 -11.04 22.40
N GLU A 170 -13.07 -11.08 23.39
CA GLU A 170 -13.39 -10.78 24.80
C GLU A 170 -14.64 -11.50 25.32
N GLY A 171 -14.81 -12.77 24.95
CA GLY A 171 -15.96 -13.59 25.36
C GLY A 171 -17.26 -13.32 24.60
N HIS A 172 -17.23 -12.46 23.60
CA HIS A 172 -18.37 -12.15 22.74
C HIS A 172 -18.18 -12.71 21.34
N ARG A 173 -19.28 -13.06 20.67
CA ARG A 173 -19.26 -13.39 19.24
C ARG A 173 -19.48 -12.14 18.43
N VAL A 174 -18.49 -11.81 17.61
CA VAL A 174 -18.54 -10.71 16.63
C VAL A 174 -18.76 -11.32 15.27
N SER A 175 -19.79 -10.87 14.56
CA SER A 175 -20.17 -11.42 13.26
C SER A 175 -20.45 -10.30 12.26
N VAL A 176 -20.14 -10.58 10.99
CA VAL A 176 -20.59 -9.79 9.84
C VAL A 176 -21.43 -10.69 8.95
N HIS A 177 -22.66 -10.25 8.67
CA HIS A 177 -23.59 -10.93 7.79
C HIS A 177 -23.71 -10.17 6.48
N TYR A 178 -23.57 -10.87 5.35
CA TYR A 178 -23.56 -10.28 4.01
C TYR A 178 -24.83 -10.67 3.25
N GLY A 179 -25.46 -9.70 2.60
CA GLY A 179 -26.56 -9.90 1.70
C GLY A 179 -26.20 -9.52 0.28
N TYR A 180 -26.74 -10.24 -0.71
CA TYR A 180 -26.40 -10.07 -2.12
C TYR A 180 -27.67 -9.92 -2.97
N ASP A 181 -27.52 -9.25 -4.11
CA ASP A 181 -28.52 -9.30 -5.17
C ASP A 181 -28.36 -10.55 -6.05
N ASP A 182 -29.22 -10.69 -7.04
CA ASP A 182 -29.22 -11.81 -7.97
C ASP A 182 -27.97 -11.89 -8.87
N LYS A 183 -27.22 -10.80 -8.95
CA LYS A 183 -25.94 -10.71 -9.68
C LYS A 183 -24.71 -10.92 -8.80
N GLY A 184 -24.89 -11.22 -7.53
CA GLY A 184 -23.80 -11.44 -6.58
C GLY A 184 -23.15 -10.16 -6.06
N ARG A 185 -23.78 -9.00 -6.22
CA ARG A 185 -23.28 -7.74 -5.68
C ARG A 185 -23.76 -7.57 -4.25
N LEU A 186 -22.86 -7.09 -3.37
CA LEU A 186 -23.16 -6.86 -1.96
C LEU A 186 -24.20 -5.77 -1.79
N THR A 187 -25.37 -6.10 -1.26
CA THR A 187 -26.48 -5.15 -1.00
C THR A 187 -26.59 -4.75 0.46
N GLY A 188 -26.02 -5.53 1.36
CA GLY A 188 -26.07 -5.22 2.79
C GLY A 188 -24.99 -5.91 3.59
N GLU A 189 -24.56 -5.25 4.64
CA GLU A 189 -23.69 -5.77 5.68
C GLU A 189 -24.33 -5.51 7.03
N ARG A 190 -24.43 -6.54 7.85
CA ARG A 190 -24.95 -6.43 9.20
C ARG A 190 -23.88 -6.90 10.17
N GLN A 191 -23.34 -5.99 10.97
CA GLN A 191 -22.39 -6.28 12.03
C GLN A 191 -23.14 -6.52 13.32
N THR A 192 -22.78 -7.58 14.04
CA THR A 192 -23.44 -7.96 15.29
C THR A 192 -22.41 -8.32 16.34
N VAL A 193 -22.73 -8.01 17.59
CA VAL A 193 -22.05 -8.50 18.79
C VAL A 193 -23.07 -9.18 19.66
N GLU A 194 -22.85 -10.46 19.98
CA GLU A 194 -23.79 -11.25 20.78
C GLU A 194 -23.05 -12.02 21.90
N ASN A 195 -23.80 -12.35 22.93
CA ASN A 195 -23.36 -13.30 23.95
C ASN A 195 -23.45 -14.72 23.36
N PRO A 196 -22.33 -15.44 23.20
CA PRO A 196 -22.33 -16.76 22.57
C PRO A 196 -23.05 -17.85 23.41
N GLU A 197 -23.23 -17.65 24.71
CA GLU A 197 -23.91 -18.61 25.57
C GLU A 197 -25.43 -18.43 25.60
N THR A 198 -25.90 -17.19 25.62
CA THR A 198 -27.33 -16.86 25.72
C THR A 198 -27.95 -16.53 24.38
N GLY A 199 -27.16 -16.17 23.36
CA GLY A 199 -27.63 -15.67 22.07
C GLY A 199 -28.18 -14.23 22.14
N GLU A 200 -28.00 -13.53 23.26
CA GLU A 200 -28.46 -12.15 23.42
C GLU A 200 -27.67 -11.21 22.49
N MET A 201 -28.41 -10.42 21.70
CA MET A 201 -27.83 -9.39 20.83
C MET A 201 -27.48 -8.17 21.68
N LEU A 202 -26.18 -7.85 21.74
CA LEU A 202 -25.66 -6.73 22.53
C LEU A 202 -25.49 -5.48 21.68
N TRP A 203 -25.19 -5.64 20.40
CA TRP A 203 -25.01 -4.55 19.47
C TRP A 203 -25.26 -5.02 18.04
N GLU A 204 -25.85 -4.15 17.24
CA GLU A 204 -26.17 -4.40 15.84
C GLU A 204 -26.07 -3.11 15.04
N HIS A 205 -25.46 -3.21 13.85
CA HIS A 205 -25.37 -2.11 12.89
C HIS A 205 -25.51 -2.66 11.48
N GLU A 206 -26.30 -2.01 10.66
CA GLU A 206 -26.56 -2.43 9.29
C GLU A 206 -26.14 -1.33 8.31
N THR A 207 -25.53 -1.71 7.19
CA THR A 207 -25.17 -0.81 6.09
C THR A 207 -25.71 -1.38 4.78
N GLY A 208 -26.54 -0.60 4.09
CA GLY A 208 -27.08 -0.95 2.78
C GLY A 208 -26.22 -0.39 1.65
N HIS A 209 -26.17 -1.09 0.52
CA HIS A 209 -25.47 -0.71 -0.69
C HIS A 209 -26.38 -0.79 -1.91
N ALA A 210 -26.30 0.18 -2.80
CA ALA A 210 -27.02 0.20 -4.06
C ALA A 210 -26.07 0.42 -5.24
N TYR A 211 -26.50 -0.07 -6.42
CA TYR A 211 -25.70 -0.05 -7.64
C TYR A 211 -26.50 0.50 -8.81
N SER A 212 -25.80 1.06 -9.80
CA SER A 212 -26.39 1.44 -11.09
C SER A 212 -26.64 0.19 -11.96
N GLU A 213 -27.34 0.37 -13.06
CA GLU A 213 -27.54 -0.69 -14.06
C GLU A 213 -26.23 -1.22 -14.63
N GLN A 214 -25.17 -0.39 -14.67
CA GLN A 214 -23.83 -0.75 -15.11
C GLN A 214 -22.99 -1.44 -14.02
N GLY A 215 -23.54 -1.61 -12.81
CA GLY A 215 -22.85 -2.25 -11.69
C GLY A 215 -21.94 -1.35 -10.88
N LEU A 216 -22.00 -0.04 -11.07
CA LEU A 216 -21.25 0.93 -10.27
C LEU A 216 -21.94 1.18 -8.93
N ALA A 217 -21.18 1.27 -7.84
CA ALA A 217 -21.74 1.65 -6.54
C ALA A 217 -22.28 3.07 -6.58
N THR A 218 -23.55 3.26 -6.18
CA THR A 218 -24.25 4.56 -6.22
C THR A 218 -24.62 5.08 -4.84
N ARG A 219 -24.79 4.20 -3.86
CA ARG A 219 -25.28 4.59 -2.53
C ARG A 219 -24.81 3.64 -1.46
N GLN A 220 -24.46 4.22 -0.32
CA GLN A 220 -24.22 3.50 0.93
C GLN A 220 -25.06 4.14 2.03
N GLU A 221 -25.84 3.31 2.72
CA GLU A 221 -26.79 3.75 3.75
C GLU A 221 -26.45 3.05 5.08
N PRO A 222 -25.60 3.67 5.93
CA PRO A 222 -25.34 3.17 7.26
C PRO A 222 -26.53 3.42 8.18
N ASP A 223 -26.79 2.49 9.06
CA ASP A 223 -27.87 2.58 10.03
C ASP A 223 -27.71 3.79 10.94
N GLY A 224 -28.77 4.59 11.10
CA GLY A 224 -28.76 5.79 11.94
C GLY A 224 -27.94 6.98 11.42
N LEU A 225 -27.36 6.89 10.24
CA LEU A 225 -26.59 7.95 9.62
C LEU A 225 -27.18 8.34 8.26
N PRO A 226 -26.96 9.59 7.79
CA PRO A 226 -27.41 9.98 6.46
C PRO A 226 -26.72 9.13 5.37
N PRO A 227 -27.46 8.74 4.31
CA PRO A 227 -26.87 7.98 3.21
C PRO A 227 -25.87 8.82 2.42
N VAL A 228 -24.81 8.17 1.95
CA VAL A 228 -23.85 8.73 1.00
C VAL A 228 -24.22 8.25 -0.40
N GLU A 229 -24.31 9.17 -1.35
CA GLU A 229 -24.55 8.88 -2.76
C GLU A 229 -23.37 9.36 -3.58
N TRP A 230 -22.93 8.52 -4.53
CA TRP A 230 -21.86 8.83 -5.47
C TRP A 230 -22.44 9.13 -6.85
N LEU A 231 -22.06 10.27 -7.40
CA LEU A 231 -22.38 10.67 -8.77
C LEU A 231 -21.17 10.39 -9.66
N THR A 232 -21.35 9.56 -10.66
CA THR A 232 -20.28 9.16 -11.56
C THR A 232 -20.56 9.54 -13.00
N TYR A 233 -19.53 9.61 -13.82
CA TYR A 233 -19.61 9.80 -15.26
C TYR A 233 -18.63 8.87 -15.99
N GLY A 234 -18.84 8.68 -17.28
CA GLY A 234 -18.00 7.81 -18.11
C GLY A 234 -17.99 6.37 -17.58
N SER A 235 -16.81 5.79 -17.45
CA SER A 235 -16.62 4.42 -16.98
C SER A 235 -16.59 4.26 -15.45
N GLY A 236 -16.99 5.29 -14.70
CA GLY A 236 -17.05 5.23 -13.24
C GLY A 236 -16.23 6.32 -12.51
N TYR A 237 -15.85 7.37 -13.21
CA TYR A 237 -15.17 8.51 -12.59
C TYR A 237 -16.10 9.29 -11.68
N LEU A 238 -15.65 9.62 -10.48
CA LEU A 238 -16.45 10.33 -9.51
C LEU A 238 -16.63 11.80 -9.90
N ALA A 239 -17.88 12.23 -10.09
CA ALA A 239 -18.24 13.60 -10.40
C ALA A 239 -18.68 14.39 -9.18
N GLY A 240 -19.19 13.72 -8.15
CA GLY A 240 -19.66 14.35 -6.92
C GLY A 240 -20.20 13.36 -5.92
N MET A 241 -20.56 13.89 -4.76
CA MET A 241 -21.15 13.12 -3.66
C MET A 241 -22.27 13.92 -3.01
N LYS A 242 -23.31 13.21 -2.55
CA LYS A 242 -24.37 13.75 -1.70
C LYS A 242 -24.35 13.05 -0.35
N LEU A 243 -24.72 13.79 0.68
CA LEU A 243 -24.93 13.27 2.02
C LEU A 243 -26.39 13.58 2.44
N GLY A 244 -27.18 12.54 2.70
CA GLY A 244 -28.60 12.70 3.05
C GLY A 244 -29.43 13.42 1.98
N GLY A 245 -29.08 13.27 0.69
CA GLY A 245 -29.74 13.95 -0.43
C GLY A 245 -29.24 15.38 -0.69
N THR A 246 -28.39 15.92 0.17
CA THR A 246 -27.79 17.25 0.01
C THR A 246 -26.42 17.15 -0.66
N PRO A 247 -26.14 17.95 -1.70
CA PRO A 247 -24.82 17.98 -2.31
C PRO A 247 -23.72 18.28 -1.28
N LEU A 248 -22.71 17.40 -1.20
CA LEU A 248 -21.56 17.53 -0.30
C LEU A 248 -20.35 18.07 -1.04
N VAL A 249 -20.01 17.49 -2.16
CA VAL A 249 -18.85 17.86 -2.96
C VAL A 249 -19.12 17.59 -4.44
N GLU A 250 -18.59 18.47 -5.28
CA GLU A 250 -18.56 18.33 -6.74
C GLU A 250 -17.11 18.42 -7.22
N TYR A 251 -16.75 17.57 -8.20
CA TYR A 251 -15.42 17.49 -8.77
C TYR A 251 -15.40 17.96 -10.22
N THR A 252 -14.43 18.76 -10.55
CA THR A 252 -14.07 19.08 -11.94
C THR A 252 -12.82 18.32 -12.31
N ARG A 253 -12.79 17.73 -13.50
CA ARG A 253 -11.68 16.90 -13.95
C ARG A 253 -11.17 17.33 -15.32
N ASP A 254 -9.88 17.10 -15.56
CA ASP A 254 -9.27 17.32 -16.84
C ASP A 254 -9.51 16.14 -17.81
N ARG A 255 -8.94 16.21 -19.00
CA ARG A 255 -9.07 15.14 -20.01
C ARG A 255 -8.43 13.81 -19.62
N LEU A 256 -7.53 13.82 -18.65
CA LEU A 256 -6.93 12.62 -18.04
C LEU A 256 -7.71 12.14 -16.82
N HIS A 257 -8.89 12.72 -16.57
CA HIS A 257 -9.76 12.44 -15.44
C HIS A 257 -9.14 12.75 -14.07
N ARG A 258 -8.09 13.59 -14.03
CA ARG A 258 -7.51 14.05 -12.77
C ARG A 258 -8.37 15.19 -12.21
N GLU A 259 -8.50 15.23 -10.90
CA GLU A 259 -9.23 16.28 -10.21
C GLU A 259 -8.50 17.63 -10.34
N THR A 260 -9.15 18.61 -10.96
CA THR A 260 -8.62 19.98 -11.10
C THR A 260 -9.33 20.97 -10.20
N ALA A 261 -10.55 20.67 -9.78
CA ALA A 261 -11.27 21.49 -8.81
C ALA A 261 -12.23 20.64 -7.97
N ARG A 262 -12.45 21.10 -6.76
CA ARG A 262 -13.37 20.52 -5.80
C ARG A 262 -14.17 21.62 -5.16
N SER A 263 -15.50 21.50 -5.18
CA SER A 263 -16.46 22.45 -4.60
C SER A 263 -17.24 21.78 -3.49
N PHE A 264 -17.25 22.35 -2.31
CA PHE A 264 -18.02 21.85 -1.16
C PHE A 264 -19.26 22.71 -0.92
N GLY A 265 -20.36 22.11 -0.46
CA GLY A 265 -21.58 22.79 -0.04
C GLY A 265 -22.63 23.03 -1.13
N GLY A 266 -22.43 22.57 -2.34
CA GLY A 266 -23.38 22.65 -3.45
C GLY A 266 -23.56 24.04 -4.07
N ALA A 267 -24.19 24.09 -5.23
CA ALA A 267 -24.44 25.32 -5.94
C ALA A 267 -25.37 26.28 -5.14
N GLY A 268 -24.88 27.48 -4.87
CA GLY A 268 -25.63 28.50 -4.14
C GLY A 268 -25.36 28.58 -2.63
N SER A 269 -24.46 27.77 -2.08
CA SER A 269 -24.01 27.92 -0.71
C SER A 269 -23.09 29.12 -0.57
N THR A 270 -23.45 30.07 0.30
CA THR A 270 -22.61 31.24 0.61
C THR A 270 -21.37 30.89 1.46
N ALA A 271 -21.31 29.67 1.99
CA ALA A 271 -20.22 29.16 2.83
C ALA A 271 -19.42 28.06 2.15
N GLY A 272 -19.51 27.91 0.83
CA GLY A 272 -18.82 26.87 0.09
C GLY A 272 -17.32 27.11 0.01
N TYR A 273 -16.55 26.01 0.13
CA TYR A 273 -15.13 26.01 -0.15
C TYR A 273 -14.88 25.54 -1.58
N GLU A 274 -14.02 26.24 -2.29
CA GLU A 274 -13.49 25.79 -3.57
C GLU A 274 -12.01 25.52 -3.45
N GLN A 275 -11.58 24.36 -3.93
CA GLN A 275 -10.18 23.98 -4.01
C GLN A 275 -9.81 23.73 -5.46
N ALA A 276 -8.80 24.44 -5.95
CA ALA A 276 -8.20 24.19 -7.26
C ALA A 276 -6.91 23.39 -7.09
N THR A 277 -6.72 22.39 -7.93
CA THR A 277 -5.56 21.51 -7.93
C THR A 277 -4.86 21.58 -9.27
N ALA A 278 -3.56 21.80 -9.26
CA ALA A 278 -2.73 21.78 -10.47
C ALA A 278 -1.69 20.67 -10.38
N TYR A 279 -1.28 20.18 -11.55
CA TYR A 279 -0.34 19.09 -11.67
C TYR A 279 0.87 19.49 -12.50
N THR A 280 2.02 18.89 -12.23
CA THR A 280 3.19 18.98 -13.08
C THR A 280 2.93 18.25 -14.42
N LEU A 281 3.78 18.46 -15.39
CA LEU A 281 3.69 17.75 -16.68
C LEU A 281 3.78 16.22 -16.54
N THR A 282 4.35 15.74 -15.45
CA THR A 282 4.46 14.30 -15.13
C THR A 282 3.35 13.79 -14.24
N GLY A 283 2.35 14.61 -13.92
CA GLY A 283 1.17 14.23 -13.15
C GLY A 283 1.35 14.28 -11.64
N GLN A 284 2.43 14.86 -11.14
CA GLN A 284 2.64 15.09 -9.71
C GLN A 284 1.86 16.32 -9.24
N LEU A 285 1.41 16.32 -8.01
CA LEU A 285 0.68 17.44 -7.42
C LEU A 285 1.59 18.68 -7.34
N GLN A 286 1.21 19.76 -8.01
CA GLN A 286 1.97 21.01 -8.05
C GLN A 286 1.44 22.03 -7.05
N SER A 287 0.11 22.18 -6.96
CA SER A 287 -0.52 23.14 -6.04
C SER A 287 -1.93 22.71 -5.64
N ARG A 288 -2.33 23.13 -4.46
CA ARG A 288 -3.71 23.11 -3.96
C ARG A 288 -4.02 24.48 -3.41
N HIS A 289 -4.92 25.18 -4.07
CA HIS A 289 -5.33 26.52 -3.69
C HIS A 289 -6.80 26.54 -3.35
N LEU A 290 -7.13 27.04 -2.17
CA LEU A 290 -8.49 27.22 -1.69
C LEU A 290 -8.89 28.70 -1.82
N ASN A 291 -10.21 28.96 -1.77
CA ASN A 291 -10.71 30.31 -1.59
C ASN A 291 -10.42 30.89 -0.18
N LEU A 292 -9.71 30.14 0.66
CA LEU A 292 -9.09 30.57 1.91
C LEU A 292 -7.57 30.50 1.76
N PRO A 293 -6.89 31.59 1.36
CA PRO A 293 -5.47 31.54 0.98
C PRO A 293 -4.52 31.05 2.07
N GLN A 294 -4.91 31.14 3.35
CA GLN A 294 -4.12 30.62 4.48
C GLN A 294 -3.93 29.09 4.45
N LEU A 295 -4.74 28.37 3.67
CA LEU A 295 -4.66 26.92 3.53
C LEU A 295 -4.03 26.48 2.20
N ASP A 296 -3.54 27.43 1.40
CA ASP A 296 -2.89 27.14 0.13
C ASP A 296 -1.58 26.38 0.34
N CYS A 297 -1.32 25.43 -0.54
CA CYS A 297 -0.09 24.65 -0.56
C CYS A 297 0.48 24.56 -1.96
N ASP A 298 1.80 24.75 -2.08
CA ASP A 298 2.59 24.47 -3.27
C ASP A 298 3.57 23.35 -2.98
N TYR A 299 3.73 22.43 -3.95
CA TYR A 299 4.55 21.23 -3.83
C TYR A 299 5.71 21.27 -4.81
N THR A 300 6.89 20.97 -4.32
CA THR A 300 8.10 20.90 -5.16
C THR A 300 8.68 19.50 -5.11
N TRP A 301 9.08 19.00 -6.28
CA TRP A 301 9.59 17.65 -6.47
C TRP A 301 11.02 17.71 -7.03
N ASN A 302 11.87 16.79 -6.61
CA ASN A 302 13.18 16.64 -7.21
C ASN A 302 13.11 15.82 -8.50
N ASP A 303 14.23 15.68 -9.19
CA ASP A 303 14.31 14.97 -10.46
C ASP A 303 14.05 13.46 -10.35
N ASN A 304 14.14 12.90 -9.16
CA ASN A 304 13.79 11.50 -8.88
C ASN A 304 12.30 11.30 -8.53
N GLY A 305 11.49 12.35 -8.59
CA GLY A 305 10.07 12.28 -8.29
C GLY A 305 9.75 12.23 -6.79
N GLN A 306 10.69 12.62 -5.92
CA GLN A 306 10.48 12.70 -4.48
C GLN A 306 10.03 14.11 -4.09
N LEU A 307 9.09 14.20 -3.14
CA LEU A 307 8.61 15.47 -2.62
C LEU A 307 9.69 16.11 -1.74
N VAL A 308 10.18 17.30 -2.13
CA VAL A 308 11.23 18.01 -1.39
C VAL A 308 10.72 19.22 -0.63
N ARG A 309 9.56 19.74 -0.97
CA ARG A 309 9.02 20.92 -0.31
C ARG A 309 7.50 20.98 -0.38
N ILE A 310 6.88 21.35 0.74
CA ILE A 310 5.50 21.82 0.81
C ILE A 310 5.55 23.25 1.35
N SER A 311 5.08 24.22 0.59
CA SER A 311 5.10 25.63 0.94
C SER A 311 3.69 26.18 1.04
N GLY A 312 3.38 26.83 2.13
CA GLY A 312 2.12 27.56 2.36
C GLY A 312 2.38 28.91 3.02
N PRO A 313 1.33 29.75 3.17
CA PRO A 313 1.47 31.07 3.77
C PRO A 313 1.89 31.06 5.25
N GLN A 314 1.58 29.98 5.96
CA GLN A 314 1.83 29.87 7.40
C GLN A 314 3.04 29.01 7.74
N GLU A 315 3.32 28.00 6.92
CA GLU A 315 4.42 27.06 7.18
C GLU A 315 5.05 26.58 5.87
N CYS A 316 6.32 26.23 5.96
CA CYS A 316 7.08 25.59 4.90
C CYS A 316 7.76 24.34 5.46
N ARG A 317 7.64 23.21 4.76
CA ARG A 317 8.33 21.96 5.09
C ARG A 317 9.25 21.57 3.96
N GLU A 318 10.47 21.22 4.32
CA GLU A 318 11.48 20.72 3.40
C GLU A 318 11.89 19.30 3.77
N TYR A 319 11.99 18.43 2.79
CA TYR A 319 12.26 17.00 2.96
C TYR A 319 13.61 16.66 2.35
N ARG A 320 14.43 15.89 3.07
CA ARG A 320 15.72 15.41 2.61
C ARG A 320 15.72 13.90 2.50
N TYR A 321 16.44 13.37 1.53
CA TYR A 321 16.48 11.95 1.23
C TYR A 321 17.92 11.43 1.13
N SER A 322 18.12 10.17 1.51
CA SER A 322 19.38 9.44 1.34
C SER A 322 19.58 9.02 -0.12
N GLY A 323 20.77 8.49 -0.42
CA GLY A 323 21.08 7.90 -1.72
C GLY A 323 20.19 6.70 -2.10
N THR A 324 19.56 6.06 -1.13
CA THR A 324 18.60 4.96 -1.31
C THR A 324 17.14 5.43 -1.35
N GLY A 325 16.91 6.74 -1.34
CA GLY A 325 15.56 7.32 -1.40
C GLY A 325 14.80 7.34 -0.08
N ARG A 326 15.47 7.10 1.02
CA ARG A 326 14.86 7.15 2.37
C ARG A 326 14.84 8.57 2.90
N LEU A 327 13.77 8.93 3.61
CA LEU A 327 13.66 10.23 4.26
C LEU A 327 14.70 10.34 5.39
N THR A 328 15.56 11.37 5.32
CA THR A 328 16.62 11.62 6.32
C THR A 328 16.37 12.82 7.20
N GLY A 329 15.42 13.67 6.86
CA GLY A 329 15.07 14.81 7.69
C GLY A 329 13.92 15.61 7.14
N VAL A 330 13.25 16.30 8.05
CA VAL A 330 12.17 17.26 7.74
C VAL A 330 12.47 18.57 8.46
N HIS A 331 12.59 19.65 7.71
CA HIS A 331 12.76 21.01 8.23
C HIS A 331 11.45 21.76 8.10
N THR A 332 10.88 22.18 9.22
CA THR A 332 9.64 22.96 9.28
C THR A 332 9.93 24.38 9.73
N THR A 333 9.51 25.36 8.93
CA THR A 333 9.63 26.78 9.23
C THR A 333 8.24 27.43 9.28
N ALA A 334 7.94 28.14 10.34
CA ALA A 334 6.74 28.95 10.51
C ALA A 334 7.10 30.27 11.25
N ALA A 335 6.12 31.14 11.48
CA ALA A 335 6.36 32.48 12.02
C ALA A 335 7.20 32.51 13.34
N ASN A 336 6.99 31.50 14.21
CA ASN A 336 7.71 31.38 15.49
C ASN A 336 8.28 29.96 15.68
N LEU A 337 8.52 29.25 14.58
CA LEU A 337 8.94 27.86 14.61
C LEU A 337 10.00 27.62 13.55
N ASP A 338 11.12 27.10 13.96
CA ASP A 338 12.19 26.59 13.09
C ASP A 338 12.68 25.28 13.70
N ILE A 339 12.16 24.17 13.18
CA ILE A 339 12.46 22.84 13.70
C ILE A 339 13.03 21.98 12.56
N ASP A 340 14.17 21.38 12.82
CA ASP A 340 14.75 20.34 11.97
C ASP A 340 14.69 18.99 12.70
N ILE A 341 13.94 18.05 12.15
CA ILE A 341 13.80 16.70 12.70
C ILE A 341 14.55 15.74 11.79
N PRO A 342 15.74 15.28 12.20
CA PRO A 342 16.46 14.27 11.47
C PRO A 342 15.83 12.89 11.67
N TYR A 343 15.95 12.04 10.65
CA TYR A 343 15.52 10.66 10.66
C TYR A 343 16.72 9.77 10.42
N ALA A 344 17.30 9.26 11.50
CA ALA A 344 18.37 8.28 11.43
C ALA A 344 17.80 6.92 11.04
N THR A 345 18.47 6.23 10.12
CA THR A 345 18.14 4.86 9.74
C THR A 345 19.40 4.03 9.67
N ASP A 346 19.27 2.74 9.96
CA ASP A 346 20.34 1.78 9.68
C ASP A 346 20.41 1.44 8.17
N PRO A 347 21.40 0.69 7.71
CA PRO A 347 21.50 0.31 6.29
C PRO A 347 20.29 -0.44 5.74
N ALA A 348 19.59 -1.24 6.54
CA ALA A 348 18.37 -1.95 6.13
C ALA A 348 17.11 -1.08 6.16
N GLY A 349 17.20 0.18 6.65
CA GLY A 349 16.10 1.13 6.68
C GLY A 349 15.29 1.15 7.96
N ASN A 350 15.74 0.50 8.99
CA ASN A 350 15.10 0.58 10.30
C ASN A 350 15.31 1.99 10.87
N ARG A 351 14.23 2.60 11.33
CA ARG A 351 14.28 3.94 11.92
C ARG A 351 14.86 3.87 13.33
N LEU A 352 15.85 4.72 13.59
CA LEU A 352 16.50 4.84 14.89
C LEU A 352 16.28 6.25 15.46
N PRO A 353 16.35 6.43 16.78
CA PRO A 353 16.44 7.74 17.37
C PRO A 353 17.71 8.46 16.88
N ASP A 354 17.59 9.74 16.56
CA ASP A 354 18.77 10.53 16.19
C ASP A 354 19.66 10.78 17.43
N PRO A 355 20.96 10.50 17.36
CA PRO A 355 21.86 10.66 18.50
C PRO A 355 22.03 12.11 18.98
N GLU A 356 21.84 13.10 18.10
CA GLU A 356 21.94 14.51 18.47
C GLU A 356 20.70 14.99 19.24
N LEU A 357 19.51 14.50 18.83
CA LEU A 357 18.25 14.83 19.50
C LEU A 357 17.97 13.98 20.73
N HIS A 358 18.48 12.76 20.75
CA HIS A 358 18.27 11.78 21.80
C HIS A 358 19.59 11.13 22.24
N PRO A 359 20.52 11.93 22.81
CA PRO A 359 21.87 11.45 23.16
C PRO A 359 21.86 10.34 24.23
N ASP A 360 20.80 10.28 25.03
CA ASP A 360 20.64 9.30 26.10
C ASP A 360 19.84 8.05 25.65
N SER A 361 19.42 7.99 24.40
CA SER A 361 18.67 6.85 23.88
C SER A 361 19.56 5.64 23.72
N THR A 362 19.16 4.53 24.31
CA THR A 362 19.81 3.21 24.15
C THR A 362 19.17 2.38 23.03
N LEU A 363 18.11 2.88 22.40
CA LEU A 363 17.41 2.19 21.33
C LEU A 363 18.30 2.07 20.09
N THR A 364 18.52 0.86 19.66
CA THR A 364 19.23 0.52 18.42
C THR A 364 18.42 -0.46 17.61
N ALA A 365 18.77 -0.69 16.35
CA ALA A 365 18.23 -1.81 15.60
C ALA A 365 19.27 -2.93 15.49
N TRP A 366 18.84 -4.16 15.74
CA TRP A 366 19.66 -5.31 15.42
C TRP A 366 19.73 -5.51 13.90
N PRO A 367 20.77 -6.20 13.39
CA PRO A 367 20.88 -6.49 11.95
C PRO A 367 19.67 -7.21 11.37
N ASP A 368 18.90 -7.91 12.22
CA ASP A 368 17.69 -8.66 11.87
C ASP A 368 16.39 -7.84 11.88
N ASN A 369 16.47 -6.51 11.89
CA ASN A 369 15.38 -5.56 11.87
C ASN A 369 14.54 -5.44 13.15
N ARG A 370 14.97 -6.04 14.27
CA ARG A 370 14.34 -5.82 15.56
C ARG A 370 14.90 -4.59 16.25
N ILE A 371 14.05 -3.89 17.02
CA ILE A 371 14.53 -2.83 17.91
C ILE A 371 15.16 -3.50 19.13
N ALA A 372 16.38 -3.08 19.45
CA ALA A 372 17.10 -3.52 20.63
C ALA A 372 17.13 -2.39 21.66
N GLU A 373 16.90 -2.73 22.93
CA GLU A 373 17.06 -1.82 24.07
C GLU A 373 18.51 -1.82 24.57
#